data_39665fc22ce0e9518401d0a3db781373
#
_entry.id   39665fc22ce0e9518401d0a3db781373
#
_cell.length_a   1.000
_cell.length_b   1.000
_cell.length_c   1.000
_cell.angle_alpha   90.00
_cell.angle_beta   90.00
_cell.angle_gamma   90.00
#
_symmetry.space_group_name_H-M   'P 1'
#
loop_
_entity.id
_entity.type
_entity.pdbx_description
1 polymer ?
#
loop_
_entity_poly.entity_id
_entity_poly.type
_entity_poly.pdbx_seq_one_letter_code
_entity_poly.pdbx_strand_id
1 'polypeptide(L)'
;DKNASRLNLSIVRVVCDGRSLHKVLAPTSFDAILLDVPCSATGVMRRTPDVKIIRRKSDINKFAALQSELLQSVWALLKPGGRLLYATCSVLPQENDAIVGSFLSTENTAHCMILPQKVGESTAYGQQVFPSVLGGDGLYYSLLGKPFL
;
A
#
# COMPACT_ATOMS: atom_id res chain seq x y z
N ASP A 1 -10.26 -5.48 17.42
CA ASP A 1 -11.03 -4.76 18.45
C ASP A 1 -10.21 -4.52 19.73
N LYS A 2 -9.42 -5.47 20.23
CA LYS A 2 -8.60 -5.29 21.45
C LYS A 2 -7.67 -4.05 21.37
N ASN A 3 -7.04 -3.81 20.21
CA ASN A 3 -6.15 -2.67 20.04
C ASN A 3 -6.89 -1.33 20.02
N ALA A 4 -8.04 -1.26 19.33
CA ALA A 4 -8.86 -0.05 19.31
C ALA A 4 -9.38 0.28 20.71
N SER A 5 -9.88 -0.75 21.43
CA SER A 5 -10.33 -0.58 22.83
C SER A 5 -9.19 -0.14 23.75
N ARG A 6 -8.00 -0.74 23.63
CA ARG A 6 -6.82 -0.36 24.43
C ARG A 6 -6.38 1.08 24.20
N LEU A 7 -6.56 1.58 22.98
CA LEU A 7 -6.21 2.95 22.59
C LEU A 7 -7.37 3.93 22.69
N ASN A 8 -8.52 3.47 23.21
CA ASN A 8 -9.75 4.25 23.30
C ASN A 8 -10.17 4.90 21.96
N LEU A 9 -10.04 4.13 20.87
CA LEU A 9 -10.38 4.58 19.52
C LEU A 9 -11.76 4.04 19.13
N SER A 10 -12.59 4.90 18.56
CA SER A 10 -13.82 4.52 17.88
C SER A 10 -13.52 4.24 16.40
N ILE A 11 -13.70 3.01 15.96
CA ILE A 11 -13.48 2.58 14.57
C ILE A 11 -14.73 1.90 14.02
N VAL A 12 -15.04 2.15 12.75
CA VAL A 12 -16.02 1.37 11.98
C VAL A 12 -15.28 0.27 11.25
N ARG A 13 -15.67 -0.97 11.49
CA ARG A 13 -15.08 -2.13 10.83
C ARG A 13 -16.01 -2.68 9.75
N VAL A 14 -15.49 -2.74 8.52
CA VAL A 14 -16.15 -3.36 7.38
C VAL A 14 -15.33 -4.58 6.96
N VAL A 15 -15.97 -5.74 6.88
CA VAL A 15 -15.33 -7.00 6.45
C VAL A 15 -15.86 -7.35 5.07
N CYS A 16 -15.02 -7.19 4.05
CA CYS A 16 -15.34 -7.53 2.67
C CYS A 16 -14.07 -7.79 1.87
N ASP A 17 -14.22 -8.27 0.64
CA ASP A 17 -13.10 -8.31 -0.31
C ASP A 17 -12.74 -6.89 -0.73
N GLY A 18 -11.48 -6.48 -0.52
CA GLY A 18 -10.99 -5.15 -0.85
C GLY A 18 -11.13 -4.78 -2.34
N ARG A 19 -11.21 -5.76 -3.23
CA ARG A 19 -11.48 -5.58 -4.67
C ARG A 19 -12.93 -5.18 -4.97
N SER A 20 -13.83 -5.36 -4.02
CA SER A 20 -15.27 -5.12 -4.16
C SER A 20 -15.79 -4.06 -3.19
N LEU A 21 -14.95 -3.14 -2.73
CA LEU A 21 -15.30 -2.09 -1.76
C LEU A 21 -16.45 -1.21 -2.26
N HIS A 22 -16.55 -0.97 -3.56
CA HIS A 22 -17.66 -0.22 -4.19
C HIS A 22 -19.06 -0.80 -3.94
N LYS A 23 -19.15 -2.07 -3.52
CA LYS A 23 -20.44 -2.70 -3.17
C LYS A 23 -20.95 -2.32 -1.79
N VAL A 24 -20.07 -1.84 -0.91
CA VAL A 24 -20.36 -1.58 0.50
C VAL A 24 -20.02 -0.15 0.94
N LEU A 25 -19.24 0.58 0.15
CA LEU A 25 -18.82 1.94 0.43
C LEU A 25 -19.16 2.85 -0.75
N ALA A 26 -19.62 4.05 -0.46
CA ALA A 26 -19.92 5.03 -1.50
C ALA A 26 -18.61 5.57 -2.13
N PRO A 27 -18.58 5.89 -3.43
CA PRO A 27 -17.45 6.59 -4.06
C PRO A 27 -17.14 7.91 -3.34
N THR A 28 -15.91 8.38 -3.45
CA THR A 28 -15.47 9.69 -2.89
C THR A 28 -15.83 9.90 -1.42
N SER A 29 -15.68 8.85 -0.60
CA SER A 29 -16.06 8.89 0.83
C SER A 29 -14.93 9.29 1.76
N PHE A 30 -13.66 9.14 1.34
CA PHE A 30 -12.52 9.28 2.22
C PHE A 30 -11.60 10.44 1.80
N ASP A 31 -11.17 11.22 2.78
CA ASP A 31 -10.20 12.29 2.62
C ASP A 31 -8.75 11.76 2.59
N ALA A 32 -8.52 10.62 3.27
CA ALA A 32 -7.23 9.93 3.28
C ALA A 32 -7.44 8.41 3.36
N ILE A 33 -6.59 7.66 2.67
CA ILE A 33 -6.59 6.20 2.66
C ILE A 33 -5.17 5.70 2.96
N LEU A 34 -5.04 4.76 3.88
CA LEU A 34 -3.85 3.91 4.03
C LEU A 34 -4.17 2.55 3.41
N LEU A 35 -3.43 2.19 2.39
CA LEU A 35 -3.55 0.90 1.70
C LEU A 35 -2.31 0.04 2.01
N ASP A 36 -2.41 -0.79 3.03
CA ASP A 36 -1.42 -1.81 3.38
C ASP A 36 -1.79 -3.11 2.65
N VAL A 37 -1.09 -3.39 1.55
CA VAL A 37 -1.47 -4.48 0.65
C VAL A 37 -0.83 -5.82 1.01
N PRO A 38 -1.49 -6.94 0.75
CA PRO A 38 -0.85 -8.26 0.78
C PRO A 38 0.35 -8.28 -0.15
N CYS A 39 1.50 -8.76 0.33
CA CYS A 39 2.74 -8.81 -0.44
C CYS A 39 3.57 -10.06 -0.11
N SER A 40 4.71 -10.21 -0.77
CA SER A 40 5.63 -11.33 -0.53
C SER A 40 6.22 -11.37 0.87
N ALA A 41 6.19 -10.26 1.61
CA ALA A 41 6.80 -10.08 2.93
C ALA A 41 8.33 -10.24 2.93
N THR A 42 9.00 -9.95 1.81
CA THR A 42 10.46 -10.08 1.68
C THR A 42 11.23 -9.09 2.55
N GLY A 43 10.63 -7.99 2.96
CA GLY A 43 11.23 -7.00 3.86
C GLY A 43 11.26 -7.43 5.32
N VAL A 44 10.43 -8.42 5.71
CA VAL A 44 10.29 -8.87 7.11
C VAL A 44 10.85 -10.27 7.35
N MET A 45 11.66 -10.79 6.42
CA MET A 45 12.24 -12.14 6.51
C MET A 45 13.06 -12.41 7.79
N ARG A 46 13.55 -11.38 8.44
CA ARG A 46 14.26 -11.51 9.73
C ARG A 46 13.30 -12.00 10.82
N ARG A 47 12.06 -11.55 10.82
CA ARG A 47 11.02 -11.96 11.78
C ARG A 47 10.22 -13.17 11.32
N THR A 48 10.14 -13.35 10.01
CA THR A 48 9.39 -14.45 9.37
C THR A 48 10.29 -15.17 8.36
N PRO A 49 11.29 -15.96 8.84
CA PRO A 49 12.28 -16.63 7.98
C PRO A 49 11.66 -17.63 7.01
N ASP A 50 10.47 -18.14 7.31
CA ASP A 50 9.70 -19.07 6.46
C ASP A 50 9.41 -18.48 5.07
N VAL A 51 9.36 -17.16 4.94
CA VAL A 51 9.18 -16.46 3.66
C VAL A 51 10.17 -16.97 2.60
N LYS A 52 11.43 -17.24 2.97
CA LYS A 52 12.44 -17.78 2.04
C LYS A 52 12.08 -19.16 1.50
N ILE A 53 11.36 -19.96 2.27
CA ILE A 53 11.04 -21.35 1.93
C ILE A 53 9.71 -21.44 1.19
N ILE A 54 8.70 -20.68 1.65
CA ILE A 54 7.33 -20.81 1.16
C ILE A 54 7.07 -19.93 -0.08
N ARG A 55 7.81 -18.83 -0.30
CA ARG A 55 7.57 -17.93 -1.45
C ARG A 55 8.19 -18.47 -2.73
N ARG A 56 7.40 -18.47 -3.79
CA ARG A 56 7.82 -18.85 -5.14
C ARG A 56 7.78 -17.62 -6.06
N LYS A 57 8.55 -17.63 -7.11
CA LYS A 57 8.54 -16.56 -8.13
C LYS A 57 7.14 -16.30 -8.70
N SER A 58 6.33 -17.36 -8.87
CA SER A 58 4.95 -17.24 -9.33
C SER A 58 4.03 -16.49 -8.37
N ASP A 59 4.34 -16.48 -7.07
CA ASP A 59 3.52 -15.78 -6.08
C ASP A 59 3.70 -14.26 -6.17
N ILE A 60 4.89 -13.79 -6.55
CA ILE A 60 5.16 -12.35 -6.75
C ILE A 60 4.20 -11.77 -7.78
N ASN A 61 4.02 -12.46 -8.92
CA ASN A 61 3.10 -12.02 -9.96
C ASN A 61 1.65 -11.99 -9.48
N LYS A 62 1.24 -12.96 -8.65
CA LYS A 62 -0.11 -12.98 -8.06
C LYS A 62 -0.32 -11.82 -7.08
N PHE A 63 0.68 -11.53 -6.22
CA PHE A 63 0.62 -10.38 -5.34
C PHE A 63 0.57 -9.07 -6.13
N ALA A 64 1.41 -8.91 -7.14
CA ALA A 64 1.42 -7.73 -7.98
C ALA A 64 0.06 -7.48 -8.66
N ALA A 65 -0.58 -8.52 -9.20
CA ALA A 65 -1.92 -8.42 -9.77
C ALA A 65 -2.96 -8.00 -8.72
N LEU A 66 -2.96 -8.65 -7.56
CA LEU A 66 -3.88 -8.31 -6.45
C LEU A 66 -3.66 -6.88 -5.95
N GLN A 67 -2.42 -6.44 -5.82
CA GLN A 67 -2.06 -5.09 -5.39
C GLN A 67 -2.59 -4.04 -6.36
N SER A 68 -2.46 -4.28 -7.66
CA SER A 68 -3.00 -3.41 -8.71
C SER A 68 -4.53 -3.31 -8.61
N GLU A 69 -5.23 -4.44 -8.47
CA GLU A 69 -6.69 -4.46 -8.30
C GLU A 69 -7.15 -3.71 -7.05
N LEU A 70 -6.45 -3.89 -5.92
CA LEU A 70 -6.75 -3.21 -4.67
C LEU A 70 -6.53 -1.70 -4.79
N LEU A 71 -5.41 -1.26 -5.38
CA LEU A 71 -5.12 0.16 -5.56
C LEU A 71 -6.19 0.85 -6.42
N GLN A 72 -6.60 0.22 -7.53
CA GLN A 72 -7.70 0.72 -8.36
C GLN A 72 -9.02 0.79 -7.60
N SER A 73 -9.35 -0.25 -6.83
CA SER A 73 -10.62 -0.31 -6.07
C SER A 73 -10.70 0.80 -5.02
N VAL A 74 -9.64 1.04 -4.25
CA VAL A 74 -9.66 2.07 -3.20
C VAL A 74 -9.55 3.48 -3.76
N TRP A 75 -8.94 3.67 -4.95
CA TRP A 75 -8.85 4.99 -5.57
C TRP A 75 -10.20 5.63 -5.86
N ALA A 76 -11.19 4.83 -6.25
CA ALA A 76 -12.54 5.30 -6.48
C ALA A 76 -13.23 5.85 -5.20
N LEU A 77 -12.77 5.43 -4.03
CA LEU A 77 -13.29 5.87 -2.73
C LEU A 77 -12.65 7.17 -2.24
N LEU A 78 -11.52 7.58 -2.83
CA LEU A 78 -10.80 8.79 -2.43
C LEU A 78 -11.49 10.02 -3.01
N LYS A 79 -11.73 11.02 -2.18
CA LYS A 79 -12.27 12.33 -2.60
C LYS A 79 -11.30 13.10 -3.49
N PRO A 80 -11.78 14.02 -4.34
CA PRO A 80 -10.93 15.07 -4.89
C PRO A 80 -10.21 15.83 -3.76
N GLY A 81 -8.93 16.16 -3.95
CA GLY A 81 -8.07 16.72 -2.91
C GLY A 81 -7.58 15.72 -1.86
N GLY A 82 -8.02 14.46 -1.92
CA GLY A 82 -7.62 13.40 -1.01
C GLY A 82 -6.23 12.83 -1.30
N ARG A 83 -5.70 12.06 -0.35
CA ARG A 83 -4.39 11.43 -0.43
C ARG A 83 -4.45 9.95 -0.06
N LEU A 84 -3.66 9.13 -0.73
CA LEU A 84 -3.56 7.70 -0.50
C LEU A 84 -2.10 7.34 -0.23
N LEU A 85 -1.84 6.68 0.90
CA LEU A 85 -0.54 6.08 1.19
C LEU A 85 -0.60 4.59 0.84
N TYR A 86 0.13 4.20 -0.20
CA TYR A 86 0.38 2.81 -0.56
C TYR A 86 1.56 2.29 0.23
N ALA A 87 1.41 1.14 0.87
CA ALA A 87 2.46 0.53 1.70
C ALA A 87 2.59 -0.98 1.45
N THR A 88 3.83 -1.47 1.48
CA THR A 88 4.14 -2.91 1.48
C THR A 88 5.26 -3.22 2.47
N CYS A 89 5.33 -4.46 2.94
CA CYS A 89 6.51 -5.00 3.61
C CYS A 89 7.39 -5.83 2.64
N SER A 90 7.47 -5.40 1.38
CA SER A 90 8.31 -5.99 0.34
C SER A 90 9.47 -5.07 -0.01
N VAL A 91 10.61 -5.67 -0.40
CA VAL A 91 11.74 -4.96 -1.01
C VAL A 91 11.81 -5.16 -2.52
N LEU A 92 10.80 -5.80 -3.10
CA LEU A 92 10.77 -6.14 -4.52
C LEU A 92 10.16 -5.00 -5.35
N PRO A 93 10.87 -4.46 -6.35
CA PRO A 93 10.34 -3.40 -7.21
C PRO A 93 9.02 -3.78 -7.91
N GLN A 94 8.81 -5.07 -8.20
CA GLN A 94 7.60 -5.59 -8.83
C GLN A 94 6.33 -5.39 -8.00
N GLU A 95 6.47 -5.29 -6.67
CA GLU A 95 5.36 -5.06 -5.72
C GLU A 95 5.28 -3.59 -5.27
N ASN A 96 6.28 -2.78 -5.63
CA ASN A 96 6.47 -1.41 -5.18
C ASN A 96 6.35 -0.42 -6.37
N ASP A 97 7.47 0.11 -6.87
CA ASP A 97 7.46 1.11 -7.93
C ASP A 97 6.77 0.64 -9.23
N ALA A 98 6.84 -0.63 -9.57
CA ALA A 98 6.18 -1.14 -10.77
C ALA A 98 4.65 -1.05 -10.67
N ILE A 99 4.07 -1.31 -9.49
CA ILE A 99 2.63 -1.18 -9.25
C ILE A 99 2.21 0.28 -9.32
N VAL A 100 2.91 1.15 -8.59
CA VAL A 100 2.60 2.58 -8.54
C VAL A 100 2.77 3.23 -9.92
N GLY A 101 3.86 2.94 -10.61
CA GLY A 101 4.12 3.47 -11.96
C GLY A 101 3.07 3.02 -12.98
N SER A 102 2.68 1.74 -12.97
CA SER A 102 1.60 1.23 -13.80
C SER A 102 0.27 1.92 -13.50
N PHE A 103 -0.05 2.12 -12.22
CA PHE A 103 -1.26 2.84 -11.82
C PHE A 103 -1.26 4.28 -12.31
N LEU A 104 -0.17 5.02 -12.10
CA LEU A 104 -0.04 6.41 -12.55
C LEU A 104 -0.11 6.57 -14.07
N SER A 105 0.31 5.55 -14.83
CA SER A 105 0.22 5.58 -16.30
C SER A 105 -1.20 5.40 -16.84
N THR A 106 -2.11 4.84 -16.04
CA THR A 106 -3.49 4.55 -16.45
C THR A 106 -4.53 5.43 -15.76
N GLU A 107 -4.20 5.96 -14.58
CA GLU A 107 -5.11 6.80 -13.78
C GLU A 107 -4.70 8.28 -13.87
N ASN A 108 -5.29 8.99 -14.81
CA ASN A 108 -4.96 10.38 -15.11
C ASN A 108 -5.28 11.37 -13.98
N THR A 109 -6.08 10.95 -13.00
CA THR A 109 -6.40 11.76 -11.82
C THR A 109 -5.41 11.55 -10.67
N ALA A 110 -4.41 10.69 -10.84
CA ALA A 110 -3.42 10.39 -9.82
C ALA A 110 -2.09 11.11 -10.10
N HIS A 111 -1.47 11.61 -9.05
CA HIS A 111 -0.10 12.09 -9.10
C HIS A 111 0.68 11.64 -7.87
N CYS A 112 1.98 11.43 -8.03
CA CYS A 112 2.87 11.11 -6.93
C CYS A 112 3.15 12.37 -6.09
N MET A 113 3.08 12.24 -4.78
CA MET A 113 3.40 13.30 -3.82
C MET A 113 4.69 12.98 -3.06
N ILE A 114 5.39 14.01 -2.63
CA ILE A 114 6.57 13.84 -1.77
C ILE A 114 6.09 13.43 -0.36
N LEU A 115 6.68 12.37 0.17
CA LEU A 115 6.46 12.00 1.57
C LEU A 115 6.98 13.12 2.49
N PRO A 116 6.22 13.48 3.54
CA PRO A 116 6.57 14.60 4.42
C PRO A 116 7.84 14.36 5.25
N GLN A 117 8.23 13.10 5.38
CA GLN A 117 9.45 12.70 6.08
C GLN A 117 10.26 11.74 5.21
N LYS A 118 11.57 11.86 5.27
CA LYS A 118 12.47 10.88 4.66
C LYS A 118 12.59 9.68 5.60
N VAL A 119 12.00 8.54 5.18
CA VAL A 119 12.00 7.30 5.98
C VAL A 119 12.94 6.23 5.42
N GLY A 120 13.39 6.38 4.17
CA GLY A 120 14.26 5.42 3.48
C GLY A 120 14.97 6.03 2.28
N GLU A 121 15.40 5.19 1.35
CA GLU A 121 15.98 5.61 0.08
C GLU A 121 14.87 6.00 -0.89
N SER A 122 15.06 7.12 -1.60
CA SER A 122 14.11 7.56 -2.63
C SER A 122 14.15 6.62 -3.83
N THR A 123 12.96 6.27 -4.32
CA THR A 123 12.76 5.51 -5.54
C THR A 123 12.06 6.38 -6.60
N ALA A 124 11.63 5.80 -7.71
CA ALA A 124 10.95 6.56 -8.76
C ALA A 124 9.60 7.14 -8.29
N TYR A 125 8.87 6.42 -7.42
CA TYR A 125 7.52 6.79 -7.00
C TYR A 125 7.30 6.76 -5.49
N GLY A 126 8.35 6.56 -4.69
CA GLY A 126 8.20 6.46 -3.25
C GLY A 126 9.51 6.43 -2.49
N GLN A 127 9.50 5.74 -1.36
CA GLN A 127 10.67 5.50 -0.54
C GLN A 127 10.73 4.02 -0.11
N GLN A 128 11.91 3.43 -0.25
CA GLN A 128 12.22 2.07 0.16
C GLN A 128 13.08 2.07 1.43
N VAL A 129 12.58 1.49 2.48
CA VAL A 129 13.36 1.13 3.66
C VAL A 129 13.89 -0.28 3.44
N PHE A 130 15.20 -0.47 3.49
CA PHE A 130 15.80 -1.80 3.44
C PHE A 130 16.00 -2.37 4.85
N PRO A 131 15.79 -3.68 5.04
CA PRO A 131 16.09 -4.30 6.34
C PRO A 131 17.57 -4.18 6.66
N SER A 132 17.88 -3.88 7.93
CA SER A 132 19.27 -3.80 8.40
C SER A 132 19.46 -4.55 9.72
N VAL A 133 20.71 -4.90 10.03
CA VAL A 133 21.06 -5.65 11.24
C VAL A 133 20.74 -4.86 12.51
N LEU A 134 20.95 -3.55 12.48
CA LEU A 134 20.72 -2.63 13.61
C LEU A 134 19.41 -1.83 13.47
N GLY A 135 18.71 -1.99 12.37
CA GLY A 135 17.51 -1.22 12.05
C GLY A 135 16.23 -2.05 12.04
N GLY A 136 15.22 -1.47 11.42
CA GLY A 136 13.90 -2.05 11.27
C GLY A 136 13.79 -3.06 10.13
N ASP A 137 12.55 -3.39 9.83
CA ASP A 137 12.17 -4.22 8.68
C ASP A 137 12.20 -3.41 7.38
N GLY A 138 12.19 -4.12 6.26
CA GLY A 138 12.04 -3.53 4.94
C GLY A 138 10.59 -3.16 4.67
N LEU A 139 10.37 -1.90 4.26
CA LEU A 139 9.05 -1.34 3.97
C LEU A 139 9.15 -0.42 2.76
N TYR A 140 8.09 -0.35 2.00
CA TYR A 140 7.96 0.61 0.91
C TYR A 140 6.74 1.50 1.14
N TYR A 141 6.88 2.78 0.80
CA TYR A 141 5.82 3.76 0.89
C TYR A 141 5.77 4.64 -0.36
N SER A 142 4.57 4.84 -0.89
CA SER A 142 4.29 5.81 -1.94
C SER A 142 3.05 6.62 -1.58
N LEU A 143 3.16 7.94 -1.62
CA LEU A 143 2.06 8.85 -1.36
C LEU A 143 1.49 9.36 -2.68
N LEU A 144 0.20 9.13 -2.90
CA LEU A 144 -0.54 9.53 -4.09
C LEU A 144 -1.57 10.59 -3.73
N GLY A 145 -1.73 11.58 -4.58
CA GLY A 145 -2.73 12.63 -4.46
C GLY A 145 -3.75 12.59 -5.59
N LYS A 146 -5.00 12.93 -5.27
CA LYS A 146 -6.07 13.16 -6.22
C LYS A 146 -6.33 14.66 -6.29
N PRO A 147 -6.19 15.34 -7.45
CA PRO A 147 -6.36 16.78 -7.53
C PRO A 147 -7.78 17.20 -7.15
N PHE A 148 -7.93 18.45 -6.78
CA PHE A 148 -9.25 19.09 -6.76
C PHE A 148 -9.75 19.21 -8.21
N LEU A 149 -11.00 18.87 -8.43
CA LEU A 149 -11.68 19.09 -9.72
C LEU A 149 -11.99 20.57 -9.90
#